data_2b3fe374a63bd4e38705a6ad434630a7
#
_entry.id   2b3fe374a63bd4e38705a6ad434630a7
#
_cell.length_a   1.000
_cell.length_b   1.000
_cell.length_c   1.000
_cell.angle_alpha   90.00
_cell.angle_beta   90.00
_cell.angle_gamma   90.00
#
_symmetry.space_group_name_H-M   'P 1'
#
loop_
_entity.id
_entity.type
_entity.pdbx_description
1 polymer ?
#
loop_
_entity_poly.entity_id
_entity_poly.type
_entity_poly.pdbx_seq_one_letter_code
_entity_poly.pdbx_strand_id
1 'polypeptide(L)'
;FFELDMQFHSSIIDASANTPLIETHTQYNRRLFRARFVSSRMRLRRAQTLSQHQQITDALMARDKERTAAGLRGHVRSAVENIKFAFETDQNSTQINEEDKL
;
A
#
# COMPACT_ATOMS: atom_id res chain seq x y z
N PHE A 1 -1.91 7.53 -9.79
CA PHE A 1 -2.15 6.28 -9.02
C PHE A 1 -1.86 6.44 -7.53
N PHE A 2 -0.68 6.94 -7.18
CA PHE A 2 -0.24 7.03 -5.79
C PHE A 2 -1.17 7.85 -4.90
N GLU A 3 -1.59 9.02 -5.37
CA GLU A 3 -2.47 9.90 -4.59
C GLU A 3 -3.84 9.27 -4.34
N LEU A 4 -4.42 8.64 -5.35
CA LEU A 4 -5.71 7.93 -5.22
C LEU A 4 -5.59 6.72 -4.31
N ASP A 5 -4.48 5.99 -4.39
CA ASP A 5 -4.18 4.87 -3.51
C ASP A 5 -4.14 5.32 -2.04
N MET A 6 -3.45 6.42 -1.76
CA MET A 6 -3.38 6.98 -0.41
C MET A 6 -4.73 7.45 0.10
N GLN A 7 -5.54 8.09 -0.77
CA GLN A 7 -6.90 8.51 -0.42
C GLN A 7 -7.81 7.34 -0.12
N PHE A 8 -7.71 6.25 -0.88
CA PHE A 8 -8.47 5.03 -0.63
C PHE A 8 -8.22 4.50 0.78
N HIS A 9 -6.96 4.38 1.17
CA HIS A 9 -6.58 3.91 2.50
C HIS A 9 -7.08 4.84 3.61
N SER A 10 -6.86 6.14 3.47
CA SER A 10 -7.31 7.13 4.44
C SER A 10 -8.82 7.15 4.60
N SER A 11 -9.57 7.00 3.51
CA SER A 11 -11.04 6.98 3.54
C SER A 11 -11.58 5.83 4.40
N ILE A 12 -10.97 4.64 4.29
CA ILE A 12 -11.38 3.48 5.08
C ILE A 12 -11.10 3.72 6.58
N ILE A 13 -9.92 4.22 6.90
CA ILE A 13 -9.54 4.49 8.29
C ILE A 13 -10.43 5.60 8.90
N ASP A 14 -10.68 6.67 8.16
CA ASP A 14 -11.54 7.77 8.60
C ASP A 14 -12.99 7.30 8.84
N ALA A 15 -13.48 6.38 8.01
CA ALA A 15 -14.82 5.81 8.15
C ALA A 15 -14.99 5.02 9.46
N SER A 16 -13.90 4.55 10.08
CA SER A 16 -13.96 3.88 11.38
C SER A 16 -14.42 4.80 12.52
N ALA A 17 -14.29 6.12 12.35
CA ALA A 17 -14.53 7.14 13.39
C ALA A 17 -13.74 6.90 14.68
N ASN A 18 -12.66 6.11 14.59
CA ASN A 18 -11.78 5.76 15.72
C ASN A 18 -10.59 6.71 15.72
N THR A 19 -10.66 7.75 16.55
CA THR A 19 -9.62 8.80 16.59
C THR A 19 -8.22 8.26 16.88
N PRO A 20 -8.00 7.40 17.89
CA PRO A 20 -6.66 6.81 18.11
C PRO A 20 -6.14 6.02 16.91
N LEU A 21 -6.99 5.28 16.22
CA LEU A 21 -6.61 4.54 15.01
C LEU A 21 -6.22 5.49 13.88
N ILE A 22 -6.99 6.54 13.67
CA ILE A 22 -6.71 7.57 12.63
C ILE A 22 -5.37 8.24 12.91
N GLU A 23 -5.10 8.64 14.14
CA GLU A 23 -3.84 9.26 14.55
C GLU A 23 -2.65 8.34 14.33
N THR A 24 -2.75 7.09 14.75
CA THR A 24 -1.70 6.08 14.58
C THR A 24 -1.43 5.82 13.10
N HIS A 25 -2.46 5.64 12.31
CA HIS A 25 -2.34 5.43 10.86
C HIS A 25 -1.67 6.63 10.18
N THR A 26 -2.03 7.84 10.57
CA THR A 26 -1.43 9.07 10.03
C THR A 26 0.08 9.12 10.31
N GLN A 27 0.49 8.77 11.53
CA GLN A 27 1.91 8.73 11.91
C GLN A 27 2.70 7.71 11.10
N TYR A 28 2.15 6.49 10.95
CA TYR A 28 2.79 5.45 10.16
C TYR A 28 2.85 5.80 8.67
N ASN A 29 1.81 6.43 8.13
CA ASN A 29 1.81 6.89 6.74
C ASN A 29 2.91 7.90 6.46
N ARG A 30 3.17 8.83 7.38
CA ARG A 30 4.28 9.77 7.24
C ARG A 30 5.63 9.08 7.15
N ARG A 31 5.86 8.08 8.00
CA ARG A 31 7.09 7.30 8.01
C ARG A 31 7.24 6.43 6.77
N LEU A 32 6.14 5.90 6.25
CA LEU A 32 6.13 4.99 5.12
C LEU A 32 5.92 5.70 3.78
N PHE A 33 5.80 7.02 3.77
CA PHE A 33 5.46 7.77 2.56
C PHE A 33 6.41 7.45 1.40
N ARG A 34 7.72 7.54 1.64
CA ARG A 34 8.72 7.25 0.61
C ARG A 34 8.64 5.80 0.14
N ALA A 35 8.53 4.87 1.07
CA ALA A 35 8.43 3.44 0.76
C ALA A 35 7.22 3.15 -0.11
N ARG A 36 6.07 3.72 0.22
CA ARG A 36 4.84 3.58 -0.55
C ARG A 36 4.94 4.24 -1.92
N PHE A 37 5.58 5.40 -2.01
CA PHE A 37 5.80 6.09 -3.28
C PHE A 37 6.67 5.25 -4.22
N VAL A 38 7.79 4.73 -3.74
CA VAL A 38 8.69 3.87 -4.51
C VAL A 38 7.95 2.61 -4.98
N SER A 39 7.22 1.97 -4.08
CA SER A 39 6.40 0.78 -4.38
C SER A 39 5.34 1.08 -5.44
N SER A 40 4.69 2.23 -5.39
CA SER A 40 3.63 2.62 -6.33
C SER A 40 4.11 2.77 -7.78
N ARG A 41 5.41 2.92 -7.99
CA ARG A 41 6.02 3.02 -9.33
C ARG A 41 6.11 1.69 -10.05
N MET A 42 5.89 0.57 -9.36
CA MET A 42 5.91 -0.77 -9.96
C MET A 42 4.60 -1.03 -10.71
N ARG A 43 4.55 -0.66 -11.98
CA ARG A 43 3.35 -0.74 -12.83
C ARG A 43 2.77 -2.15 -12.94
N LEU A 44 3.63 -3.18 -12.97
CA LEU A 44 3.21 -4.57 -13.12
C LEU A 44 2.38 -5.07 -11.94
N ARG A 45 2.48 -4.43 -10.78
CA ARG A 45 1.75 -4.81 -9.57
C ARG A 45 0.48 -3.99 -9.33
N ARG A 46 0.24 -2.95 -10.14
CA ARG A 46 -0.95 -2.09 -10.00
C ARG A 46 -2.25 -2.85 -10.23
N ALA A 47 -2.29 -3.75 -11.21
CA ALA A 47 -3.48 -4.54 -11.48
C ALA A 47 -3.88 -5.38 -10.28
N GLN A 48 -2.92 -6.02 -9.62
CA GLN A 48 -3.17 -6.78 -8.38
C GLN A 48 -3.69 -5.87 -7.26
N THR A 49 -3.06 -4.71 -7.07
CA THR A 49 -3.48 -3.74 -6.06
C THR A 49 -4.91 -3.27 -6.30
N LEU A 50 -5.25 -2.91 -7.54
CA LEU A 50 -6.59 -2.48 -7.90
C LEU A 50 -7.62 -3.59 -7.70
N SER A 51 -7.28 -4.84 -8.02
CA SER A 51 -8.14 -5.99 -7.77
C SER A 51 -8.40 -6.17 -6.27
N GLN A 52 -7.38 -6.03 -5.44
CA GLN A 52 -7.52 -6.10 -3.98
C GLN A 52 -8.40 -4.97 -3.44
N HIS A 53 -8.22 -3.74 -3.94
CA HIS A 53 -9.07 -2.61 -3.57
C HIS A 53 -10.53 -2.85 -3.94
N GLN A 54 -10.78 -3.44 -5.12
CA GLN A 54 -12.13 -3.77 -5.56
C GLN A 54 -12.77 -4.81 -4.65
N GLN A 55 -12.03 -5.84 -4.27
CA GLN A 55 -12.52 -6.88 -3.34
C GLN A 55 -12.89 -6.30 -1.98
N ILE A 56 -12.08 -5.39 -1.45
CA ILE A 56 -12.35 -4.69 -0.19
C ILE A 56 -13.61 -3.84 -0.33
N THR A 57 -13.73 -3.08 -1.40
CA THR A 57 -14.89 -2.24 -1.67
C THR A 57 -16.17 -3.08 -1.77
N ASP A 58 -16.13 -4.19 -2.50
CA ASP A 58 -17.26 -5.10 -2.64
C ASP A 58 -17.70 -5.67 -1.29
N ALA A 59 -16.74 -6.07 -0.45
CA ALA A 59 -17.01 -6.58 0.89
C ALA A 59 -17.64 -5.50 1.79
N LEU A 60 -17.14 -4.26 1.72
CA LEU A 60 -17.72 -3.13 2.46
C LEU A 60 -19.15 -2.83 2.00
N MET A 61 -19.40 -2.82 0.71
CA MET A 61 -20.73 -2.59 0.15
C MET A 61 -21.72 -3.69 0.56
N ALA A 62 -21.23 -4.92 0.66
CA ALA A 62 -22.03 -6.06 1.15
C ALA A 62 -22.18 -6.06 2.68
N ARG A 63 -21.52 -5.15 3.40
CA ARG A 63 -21.48 -5.10 4.86
C ARG A 63 -20.99 -6.41 5.48
N ASP A 64 -20.08 -7.07 4.80
CA ASP A 64 -19.47 -8.31 5.24
C ASP A 64 -18.16 -8.02 5.97
N LYS A 65 -18.23 -8.01 7.30
CA LYS A 65 -17.09 -7.68 8.18
C LYS A 65 -15.93 -8.65 8.01
N GLU A 66 -16.22 -9.93 7.89
CA GLU A 66 -15.20 -10.98 7.80
C GLU A 66 -14.45 -10.91 6.48
N ARG A 67 -15.16 -10.75 5.37
CA ARG A 67 -14.56 -10.56 4.04
C ARG A 67 -13.75 -9.27 3.98
N THR A 68 -14.25 -8.19 4.57
CA THR A 68 -13.54 -6.91 4.61
C THR A 68 -12.23 -7.06 5.38
N ALA A 69 -12.26 -7.65 6.56
CA ALA A 69 -11.06 -7.86 7.39
C ALA A 69 -10.04 -8.78 6.68
N ALA A 70 -10.50 -9.86 6.06
CA ALA A 70 -9.64 -10.77 5.29
C ALA A 70 -8.99 -10.07 4.10
N GLY A 71 -9.78 -9.26 3.37
CA GLY A 71 -9.28 -8.49 2.24
C GLY A 71 -8.23 -7.45 2.64
N LEU A 72 -8.46 -6.75 3.74
CA LEU A 72 -7.50 -5.78 4.28
C LEU A 72 -6.21 -6.44 4.74
N ARG A 73 -6.28 -7.57 5.45
CA ARG A 73 -5.09 -8.33 5.87
C ARG A 73 -4.26 -8.80 4.68
N GLY A 74 -4.94 -9.38 3.67
CA GLY A 74 -4.26 -9.84 2.46
C GLY A 74 -3.61 -8.69 1.70
N HIS A 75 -4.28 -7.56 1.61
CA HIS A 75 -3.76 -6.36 0.96
C HIS A 75 -2.53 -5.81 1.68
N VAL A 76 -2.56 -5.74 3.01
CA VAL A 76 -1.41 -5.28 3.81
C VAL A 76 -0.21 -6.21 3.63
N ARG A 77 -0.42 -7.52 3.61
CA ARG A 77 0.66 -8.49 3.33
C ARG A 77 1.28 -8.27 1.95
N SER A 78 0.45 -8.09 0.94
CA SER A 78 0.92 -7.76 -0.42
C SER A 78 1.68 -6.44 -0.47
N ALA A 79 1.22 -5.43 0.26
CA ALA A 79 1.89 -4.14 0.33
C ALA A 79 3.28 -4.25 0.94
N VAL A 80 3.45 -5.05 2.00
CA VAL A 80 4.76 -5.32 2.61
C VAL A 80 5.70 -5.97 1.61
N GLU A 81 5.23 -7.00 0.90
CA GLU A 81 6.04 -7.69 -0.12
C GLU A 81 6.42 -6.74 -1.27
N ASN A 82 5.48 -5.91 -1.71
CA ASN A 82 5.74 -4.94 -2.78
C ASN A 82 6.78 -3.89 -2.36
N ILE A 83 6.72 -3.42 -1.13
CA ILE A 83 7.70 -2.46 -0.59
C ILE A 83 9.09 -3.11 -0.52
N LYS A 84 9.19 -4.32 0.01
CA LYS A 84 10.47 -5.05 0.06
C LYS A 84 11.07 -5.22 -1.32
N PHE A 85 10.27 -5.67 -2.28
CA PHE A 85 10.72 -5.87 -3.66
C PHE A 85 11.18 -4.55 -4.29
N ALA A 86 10.46 -3.45 -4.08
CA ALA A 86 10.80 -2.14 -4.63
C ALA A 86 12.15 -1.65 -4.10
N PHE A 87 12.42 -1.84 -2.80
CA PHE A 87 13.69 -1.44 -2.20
C PHE A 87 14.86 -2.31 -2.67
N GLU A 88 14.68 -3.60 -2.79
CA GLU A 88 15.69 -4.51 -3.32
C GLU A 88 16.08 -4.14 -4.76
N THR A 89 15.08 -3.86 -5.59
CA THR A 89 15.29 -3.45 -6.98
C THR A 89 16.00 -2.09 -7.07
N ASP A 90 15.61 -1.13 -6.23
CA ASP A 90 16.22 0.20 -6.18
C ASP A 90 17.70 0.12 -5.75
N GLN A 91 18.01 -0.66 -4.72
CA GLN A 91 19.38 -0.91 -4.27
C GLN A 91 20.24 -1.55 -5.35
N ASN A 92 19.72 -2.54 -6.05
CA ASN A 92 20.43 -3.20 -7.15
C ASN A 92 20.73 -2.23 -8.30
N SER A 93 19.78 -1.36 -8.64
CA SER A 93 19.97 -0.33 -9.66
C SER A 93 21.06 0.67 -9.26
N THR A 94 21.11 1.05 -7.99
CA THR A 94 22.15 1.96 -7.47
C THR A 94 23.52 1.31 -7.51
N GLN A 95 23.65 0.04 -7.14
CA GLN A 95 24.92 -0.71 -7.23
C GLN A 95 25.43 -0.81 -8.66
N ILE A 96 24.57 -1.12 -9.61
CA ILE A 96 24.93 -1.21 -11.03
C ILE A 96 25.45 0.15 -11.53
N ASN A 97 24.81 1.25 -11.16
CA ASN A 97 25.24 2.59 -11.54
C ASN A 97 26.59 2.97 -10.93
N GLU A 98 26.89 2.52 -9.72
CA GLU A 98 28.19 2.74 -9.07
C GLU A 98 29.30 1.92 -9.73
N GLU A 99 29.03 0.67 -10.10
CA GLU A 99 29.98 -0.19 -10.82
C GLU A 99 30.28 0.33 -12.22
N ASP A 100 29.30 0.90 -12.92
CA ASP A 100 29.47 1.50 -14.25
C ASP A 100 30.30 2.80 -14.22
N LYS A 101 30.48 3.43 -13.06
CA LYS A 101 31.31 4.62 -12.88
C LYS A 101 32.79 4.33 -12.65
N LEU A 102 33.13 3.10 -12.43
CA LEU A 102 34.50 2.63 -12.29
C LEU A 102 35.09 2.21 -13.62
#